data_3633b7743a9c6cf57c7ca369f80f3227
#
_entry.id   3633b7743a9c6cf57c7ca369f80f3227
#
_cell.length_a   1.000
_cell.length_b   1.000
_cell.length_c   1.000
_cell.angle_alpha   90.00
_cell.angle_beta   90.00
_cell.angle_gamma   90.00
#
_symmetry.space_group_name_H-M   'P 1'
#
loop_
_entity.id
_entity.type
_entity.pdbx_description
1 polymer ?
#
loop_
_entity_poly.entity_id
_entity_poly.type
_entity_poly.pdbx_seq_one_letter_code
_entity_poly.pdbx_strand_id
1 'polypeptide(L)'
;MQASITAKVHDRRIDLPALYVAEIVRSEILNRYGRAAYNTGLIVNTTIDSHMQIAAENALIKQLNLYDRRHGYRGAEASGLHGTQAYLADPLAGFPTAWKTRLNKTNLVGNQHPAIVVKLYQDAVDLLTKDDELITIEWSEMRWARPYINVNARGRQPRIPSDIVQVGDLVRIEPVGQDRWALGQVPSIQGAFIATDPQNGAIRAMVGGYDFRLNQFNHVTQAKRQPGSNFKPFFYAGAMESGLTAATIYNDAPVVLPGGELEETYRPRNSGNSFRGNIRVREALFRSINLVSLRIILDYGPEKIIDYVRRFGFDTTDFPRNVQLAFGGGTIALTPEEVVTGYSILANGGAAVKTHLISSIQSINNEQIFSTEPKKRCPHPCDYSNPAEQVVEPRVAFIMNSILADTIRRGTGRQVFRELKRSDIMGKTGTTNDADVWFSGYTRNLAATAWAGFSNNSPVGNREWGSTTPIAIWIDFAKQALPSPSASELQVPDGIVSVRIDPDSGLRTSSSDPDGIFEFFRAEFLPEQQPVKAV
;
A
#
# COMPACT_ATOMS: atom_id res chain seq x y z
N MET A 1 29.25 51.71 -20.30
CA MET A 1 28.03 51.08 -19.72
C MET A 1 28.16 49.59 -19.90
N GLN A 2 28.43 48.85 -18.84
CA GLN A 2 28.35 47.38 -18.87
C GLN A 2 26.89 46.98 -18.65
N ALA A 3 26.27 46.45 -19.69
CA ALA A 3 24.94 45.87 -19.57
C ALA A 3 25.02 44.62 -18.64
N SER A 4 24.20 44.56 -17.60
CA SER A 4 24.09 43.40 -16.73
C SER A 4 23.58 42.19 -17.54
N ILE A 5 24.32 41.10 -17.50
CA ILE A 5 23.90 39.84 -18.12
C ILE A 5 22.66 39.34 -17.38
N THR A 6 21.50 39.42 -18.00
CA THR A 6 20.22 38.93 -17.50
C THR A 6 19.92 37.49 -17.95
N ALA A 7 20.89 36.80 -18.56
CA ALA A 7 20.73 35.40 -18.95
C ALA A 7 20.61 34.53 -17.69
N LYS A 8 19.42 34.03 -17.44
CA LYS A 8 19.20 32.91 -16.47
C LYS A 8 19.42 31.61 -17.23
N VAL A 9 20.19 30.70 -16.61
CA VAL A 9 20.23 29.31 -17.08
C VAL A 9 18.79 28.83 -17.13
N HIS A 10 18.34 28.40 -18.31
CA HIS A 10 17.00 27.80 -18.47
C HIS A 10 17.05 26.42 -17.84
N ASP A 11 16.91 26.38 -16.50
CA ASP A 11 16.79 25.14 -15.77
C ASP A 11 15.41 24.56 -16.11
N ARG A 12 15.38 23.31 -16.58
CA ARG A 12 14.13 22.58 -16.80
C ARG A 12 13.51 22.32 -15.44
N ARG A 13 12.72 23.26 -14.97
CA ARG A 13 12.01 23.11 -13.70
C ARG A 13 11.01 21.97 -13.84
N ILE A 14 11.21 20.92 -13.06
CA ILE A 14 10.24 19.83 -12.90
C ILE A 14 9.23 20.31 -11.87
N ASP A 15 8.01 20.61 -12.30
CA ASP A 15 6.96 21.10 -11.40
C ASP A 15 6.41 19.99 -10.50
N LEU A 16 6.40 18.73 -10.99
CA LEU A 16 6.00 17.55 -10.23
C LEU A 16 7.07 16.46 -10.33
N PRO A 17 7.78 16.11 -9.24
CA PRO A 17 8.89 15.13 -9.28
C PRO A 17 8.43 13.68 -9.35
N ALA A 18 7.49 13.35 -10.24
CA ALA A 18 6.95 11.99 -10.44
C ALA A 18 7.85 11.14 -11.37
N LEU A 19 9.10 10.88 -10.96
CA LEU A 19 10.12 10.27 -11.82
C LEU A 19 9.79 8.83 -12.24
N TYR A 20 9.16 8.02 -11.40
CA TYR A 20 8.69 6.67 -11.76
C TYR A 20 7.64 6.73 -12.87
N VAL A 21 6.72 7.69 -12.79
CA VAL A 21 5.70 7.94 -13.82
C VAL A 21 6.35 8.38 -15.13
N ALA A 22 7.27 9.34 -15.05
CA ALA A 22 7.98 9.87 -16.22
C ALA A 22 8.75 8.75 -16.96
N GLU A 23 9.39 7.83 -16.25
CA GLU A 23 10.12 6.70 -16.85
C GLU A 23 9.20 5.69 -17.54
N ILE A 24 8.04 5.37 -16.95
CA ILE A 24 7.04 4.52 -17.61
C ILE A 24 6.55 5.18 -18.90
N VAL A 25 6.18 6.46 -18.84
CA VAL A 25 5.72 7.21 -20.01
C VAL A 25 6.82 7.24 -21.08
N ARG A 26 8.06 7.55 -20.70
CA ARG A 26 9.19 7.56 -21.64
C ARG A 26 9.35 6.20 -22.33
N SER A 27 9.31 5.11 -21.56
CA SER A 27 9.44 3.75 -22.09
C SER A 27 8.29 3.40 -23.04
N GLU A 28 7.05 3.75 -22.67
CA GLU A 28 5.87 3.49 -23.50
C GLU A 28 5.92 4.28 -24.82
N ILE A 29 6.33 5.55 -24.77
CA ILE A 29 6.48 6.39 -25.95
C ILE A 29 7.57 5.85 -26.88
N LEU A 30 8.70 5.39 -26.34
CA LEU A 30 9.76 4.76 -27.13
C LEU A 30 9.31 3.44 -27.77
N ASN A 31 8.51 2.64 -27.07
CA ASN A 31 7.96 1.40 -27.61
C ASN A 31 6.97 1.65 -28.76
N ARG A 32 6.19 2.75 -28.69
CA ARG A 32 5.17 3.09 -29.70
C ARG A 32 5.77 3.79 -30.92
N TYR A 33 6.71 4.71 -30.73
CA TYR A 33 7.19 5.63 -31.79
C TYR A 33 8.69 5.52 -32.05
N GLY A 34 9.40 4.65 -31.34
CA GLY A 34 10.84 4.48 -31.48
C GLY A 34 11.63 5.73 -31.05
N ARG A 35 12.92 5.78 -31.40
CA ARG A 35 13.82 6.88 -31.04
C ARG A 35 13.45 8.22 -31.69
N ALA A 36 12.67 8.20 -32.77
CA ALA A 36 12.19 9.42 -33.43
C ALA A 36 11.35 10.29 -32.48
N ALA A 37 10.71 9.68 -31.48
CA ALA A 37 9.93 10.39 -30.48
C ALA A 37 10.68 11.53 -29.76
N TYR A 38 12.00 11.40 -29.59
CA TYR A 38 12.81 12.48 -28.98
C TYR A 38 12.91 13.76 -29.82
N ASN A 39 12.67 13.66 -31.13
CA ASN A 39 12.83 14.76 -32.08
C ASN A 39 11.48 15.28 -32.63
N THR A 40 10.37 14.64 -32.29
CA THR A 40 9.05 14.96 -32.88
C THR A 40 8.24 15.96 -32.04
N GLY A 41 8.75 16.36 -30.87
CA GLY A 41 8.06 17.34 -30.02
C GLY A 41 6.69 16.87 -29.54
N LEU A 42 6.60 15.62 -29.02
CA LEU A 42 5.37 15.07 -28.49
C LEU A 42 5.02 15.67 -27.13
N ILE A 43 3.75 16.01 -26.95
CA ILE A 43 3.15 16.39 -25.67
C ILE A 43 2.34 15.20 -25.19
N VAL A 44 2.75 14.63 -24.04
CA VAL A 44 2.09 13.46 -23.45
C VAL A 44 1.36 13.88 -22.19
N ASN A 45 0.04 13.78 -22.21
CA ASN A 45 -0.79 14.02 -21.05
C ASN A 45 -1.03 12.71 -20.31
N THR A 46 -0.82 12.71 -18.99
CA THR A 46 -1.05 11.55 -18.13
C THR A 46 -2.33 11.71 -17.33
N THR A 47 -2.76 10.61 -16.70
CA THR A 47 -3.92 10.58 -15.80
C THR A 47 -3.58 10.99 -14.37
N ILE A 48 -2.31 11.27 -14.08
CA ILE A 48 -1.82 11.63 -12.74
C ILE A 48 -2.48 12.94 -12.28
N ASP A 49 -2.98 12.91 -11.06
CA ASP A 49 -3.39 14.09 -10.32
C ASP A 49 -2.22 14.58 -9.46
N SER A 50 -1.79 15.81 -9.65
CA SER A 50 -0.59 16.35 -8.98
C SER A 50 -0.74 16.39 -7.45
N HIS A 51 -1.92 16.72 -6.95
CA HIS A 51 -2.19 16.76 -5.51
C HIS A 51 -2.15 15.35 -4.91
N MET A 52 -2.76 14.37 -5.58
CA MET A 52 -2.73 12.97 -5.15
C MET A 52 -1.31 12.40 -5.22
N GLN A 53 -0.54 12.75 -6.25
CA GLN A 53 0.86 12.29 -6.39
C GLN A 53 1.73 12.80 -5.24
N ILE A 54 1.66 14.10 -4.94
CA ILE A 54 2.39 14.71 -3.82
C ILE A 54 1.97 14.07 -2.48
N ALA A 55 0.67 13.88 -2.27
CA ALA A 55 0.16 13.24 -1.06
C ALA A 55 0.67 11.80 -0.91
N ALA A 56 0.75 11.04 -2.01
CA ALA A 56 1.26 9.66 -2.02
C ALA A 56 2.77 9.60 -1.72
N GLU A 57 3.57 10.47 -2.33
CA GLU A 57 5.00 10.55 -2.07
C GLU A 57 5.30 10.90 -0.62
N ASN A 58 4.66 11.96 -0.10
CA ASN A 58 4.82 12.40 1.28
C ASN A 58 4.41 11.30 2.28
N ALA A 59 3.29 10.61 2.02
CA ALA A 59 2.81 9.53 2.87
C ALA A 59 3.79 8.35 2.87
N LEU A 60 4.28 7.93 1.70
CA LEU A 60 5.22 6.83 1.57
C LEU A 60 6.53 7.16 2.30
N ILE A 61 7.18 8.28 1.97
CA ILE A 61 8.45 8.71 2.55
C ILE A 61 8.34 8.79 4.07
N LYS A 62 7.31 9.48 4.58
CA LYS A 62 7.08 9.63 6.02
C LYS A 62 6.96 8.28 6.73
N GLN A 63 6.17 7.37 6.20
CA GLN A 63 5.91 6.10 6.88
C GLN A 63 7.08 5.12 6.80
N LEU A 64 7.87 5.14 5.73
CA LEU A 64 9.11 4.39 5.64
C LEU A 64 10.18 4.94 6.60
N ASN A 65 10.29 6.27 6.76
CA ASN A 65 11.15 6.88 7.77
C ASN A 65 10.71 6.47 9.19
N LEU A 66 9.39 6.46 9.48
CA LEU A 66 8.86 6.04 10.78
C LEU A 66 9.09 4.55 11.04
N TYR A 67 8.98 3.70 10.00
CA TYR A 67 9.35 2.29 10.11
C TYR A 67 10.81 2.17 10.55
N ASP A 68 11.70 2.83 9.86
CA ASP A 68 13.14 2.76 10.09
C ASP A 68 13.53 3.25 11.49
N ARG A 69 12.91 4.36 11.96
CA ARG A 69 13.05 4.85 13.34
C ARG A 69 12.60 3.84 14.39
N ARG A 70 11.52 3.08 14.12
CA ARG A 70 11.04 2.02 15.04
C ARG A 70 12.03 0.88 15.19
N HIS A 71 12.84 0.62 14.15
CA HIS A 71 13.79 -0.49 14.14
C HIS A 71 15.19 -0.11 14.61
N GLY A 72 15.52 1.18 14.70
CA GLY A 72 16.75 1.70 15.28
C GLY A 72 17.65 2.43 14.30
N TYR A 73 18.63 3.13 14.84
CA TYR A 73 19.57 3.95 14.10
C TYR A 73 20.80 3.12 13.71
N ARG A 74 21.17 3.15 12.44
CA ARG A 74 22.31 2.40 11.89
C ARG A 74 23.64 3.15 11.97
N GLY A 75 23.64 4.35 12.59
CA GLY A 75 24.83 5.19 12.72
C GLY A 75 24.99 6.20 11.59
N ALA A 76 26.07 6.98 11.68
CA ALA A 76 26.46 7.93 10.65
C ALA A 76 26.84 7.21 9.34
N GLU A 77 26.59 7.86 8.18
CA GLU A 77 27.01 7.32 6.86
C GLU A 77 28.54 7.29 6.70
N ALA A 78 29.23 8.17 7.38
CA ALA A 78 30.68 8.19 7.51
C ALA A 78 31.05 8.88 8.81
N SER A 79 32.11 8.39 9.46
CA SER A 79 32.64 8.95 10.71
C SER A 79 34.11 9.36 10.56
N GLY A 80 34.56 10.32 11.39
CA GLY A 80 35.93 10.75 11.41
C GLY A 80 36.43 11.34 10.10
N LEU A 81 35.62 12.15 9.43
CA LEU A 81 35.96 12.77 8.15
C LEU A 81 37.29 13.52 8.22
N HIS A 82 38.07 13.51 7.13
CA HIS A 82 39.34 14.20 7.02
C HIS A 82 39.23 15.68 7.43
N GLY A 83 40.15 16.14 8.30
CA GLY A 83 40.13 17.49 8.84
C GLY A 83 39.45 17.60 10.23
N THR A 84 38.74 16.54 10.71
CA THR A 84 38.06 16.57 12.02
C THR A 84 39.02 16.90 13.16
N GLN A 85 40.23 16.31 13.22
CA GLN A 85 41.20 16.58 14.28
C GLN A 85 41.71 18.01 14.24
N ALA A 86 41.96 18.55 13.05
CA ALA A 86 42.39 19.96 12.90
C ALA A 86 41.27 20.92 13.33
N TYR A 87 40.02 20.63 12.97
CA TYR A 87 38.85 21.41 13.39
C TYR A 87 38.64 21.36 14.91
N LEU A 88 38.80 20.20 15.54
CA LEU A 88 38.71 20.07 17.01
C LEU A 88 39.81 20.83 17.75
N ALA A 89 40.99 20.93 17.13
CA ALA A 89 42.13 21.70 17.71
C ALA A 89 41.92 23.22 17.59
N ASP A 90 41.32 23.71 16.47
CA ASP A 90 41.03 25.13 16.25
C ASP A 90 39.73 25.30 15.44
N PRO A 91 38.56 25.30 16.10
CA PRO A 91 37.28 25.52 15.43
C PRO A 91 37.15 26.90 14.77
N LEU A 92 37.91 27.89 15.18
CA LEU A 92 37.88 29.25 14.64
C LEU A 92 38.56 29.35 13.27
N ALA A 93 39.41 28.39 12.90
CA ALA A 93 40.01 28.31 11.58
C ALA A 93 38.97 28.02 10.45
N GLY A 94 37.71 27.73 10.81
CA GLY A 94 36.62 27.44 9.89
C GLY A 94 36.50 25.96 9.54
N PHE A 95 35.47 25.63 8.76
CA PHE A 95 35.16 24.23 8.42
C PHE A 95 36.17 23.66 7.41
N PRO A 96 36.61 22.41 7.60
CA PRO A 96 37.52 21.75 6.67
C PRO A 96 36.96 21.67 5.25
N THR A 97 37.78 22.01 4.25
CA THR A 97 37.41 21.92 2.83
C THR A 97 36.94 20.50 2.44
N ALA A 98 37.51 19.47 3.11
CA ALA A 98 37.08 18.08 2.89
C ALA A 98 35.63 17.84 3.27
N TRP A 99 35.10 18.52 4.31
CA TRP A 99 33.69 18.40 4.72
C TRP A 99 32.75 19.00 3.66
N LYS A 100 33.05 20.19 3.16
CA LYS A 100 32.29 20.83 2.06
C LYS A 100 32.32 19.98 0.80
N THR A 101 33.48 19.44 0.45
CA THR A 101 33.61 18.52 -0.70
C THR A 101 32.76 17.27 -0.51
N ARG A 102 32.74 16.71 0.71
CA ARG A 102 31.92 15.53 1.02
C ARG A 102 30.43 15.83 0.94
N LEU A 103 29.95 16.92 1.52
CA LEU A 103 28.56 17.37 1.45
C LEU A 103 28.11 17.58 0.00
N ASN A 104 28.93 18.25 -0.81
CA ASN A 104 28.62 18.51 -2.24
C ASN A 104 28.49 17.23 -3.05
N LYS A 105 29.23 16.18 -2.71
CA LYS A 105 29.17 14.86 -3.36
C LYS A 105 28.05 13.97 -2.82
N THR A 106 27.42 14.33 -1.70
CA THR A 106 26.36 13.55 -1.09
C THR A 106 24.99 14.09 -1.52
N ASN A 107 24.21 13.26 -2.18
CA ASN A 107 22.90 13.66 -2.69
C ASN A 107 21.82 13.65 -1.60
N LEU A 108 20.82 14.52 -1.77
CA LEU A 108 19.52 14.38 -1.11
C LEU A 108 18.87 13.06 -1.55
N VAL A 109 18.31 12.31 -0.60
CA VAL A 109 17.59 11.04 -0.86
C VAL A 109 16.21 11.13 -0.19
N GLY A 110 15.13 11.08 -0.96
CA GLY A 110 13.80 11.37 -0.45
C GLY A 110 13.75 12.76 0.19
N ASN A 111 13.48 12.81 1.49
CA ASN A 111 13.57 14.05 2.30
C ASN A 111 14.77 14.06 3.26
N GLN A 112 15.76 13.16 3.06
CA GLN A 112 16.93 13.00 3.92
C GLN A 112 18.10 13.84 3.40
N HIS A 113 18.34 15.01 4.00
CA HIS A 113 19.42 15.92 3.66
C HIS A 113 20.74 15.46 4.32
N PRO A 114 21.88 15.54 3.62
CA PRO A 114 23.17 15.30 4.25
C PRO A 114 23.60 16.48 5.12
N ALA A 115 24.17 16.19 6.29
CA ALA A 115 24.76 17.21 7.16
C ALA A 115 25.96 16.62 7.92
N ILE A 116 26.90 17.48 8.35
CA ILE A 116 28.07 17.09 9.15
C ILE A 116 27.95 17.67 10.54
N VAL A 117 28.17 16.83 11.54
CA VAL A 117 28.18 17.22 12.95
C VAL A 117 29.41 18.12 13.23
N VAL A 118 29.15 19.35 13.69
CA VAL A 118 30.22 20.33 13.98
C VAL A 118 30.39 20.59 15.47
N LYS A 119 29.30 20.44 16.27
CA LYS A 119 29.38 20.67 17.71
C LYS A 119 28.36 19.85 18.47
N LEU A 120 28.76 19.33 19.62
CA LEU A 120 27.89 18.60 20.54
C LEU A 120 27.63 19.43 21.77
N TYR A 121 26.37 19.48 22.18
CA TYR A 121 25.93 20.03 23.47
C TYR A 121 25.36 18.89 24.33
N GLN A 122 24.95 19.20 25.54
CA GLN A 122 24.35 18.22 26.45
C GLN A 122 22.95 17.78 25.93
N ASP A 123 22.23 18.68 25.24
CA ASP A 123 20.85 18.52 24.82
C ASP A 123 20.57 18.90 23.34
N ALA A 124 21.63 19.16 22.56
CA ALA A 124 21.52 19.55 21.16
C ALA A 124 22.77 19.20 20.36
N VAL A 125 22.70 19.33 19.04
CA VAL A 125 23.80 19.13 18.08
C VAL A 125 23.72 20.20 17.01
N ASP A 126 24.85 20.90 16.77
CA ASP A 126 24.97 21.76 15.60
C ASP A 126 25.53 20.99 14.41
N LEU A 127 24.96 21.24 13.24
CA LEU A 127 25.29 20.56 11.99
C LEU A 127 25.51 21.58 10.88
N LEU A 128 26.50 21.30 10.04
CA LEU A 128 26.75 22.03 8.80
C LEU A 128 25.99 21.35 7.65
N THR A 129 25.16 22.12 6.94
CA THR A 129 24.42 21.66 5.77
C THR A 129 25.23 21.86 4.49
N LYS A 130 24.69 21.35 3.37
CA LYS A 130 25.27 21.51 2.03
C LYS A 130 25.32 22.98 1.57
N ASP A 131 24.38 23.79 2.04
CA ASP A 131 24.23 25.21 1.68
C ASP A 131 25.05 26.14 2.59
N ASP A 132 26.05 25.58 3.30
CA ASP A 132 26.90 26.27 4.27
C ASP A 132 26.12 26.87 5.49
N GLU A 133 24.91 26.40 5.74
CA GLU A 133 24.10 26.82 6.87
C GLU A 133 24.41 25.98 8.11
N LEU A 134 24.40 26.62 9.27
CA LEU A 134 24.43 25.94 10.56
C LEU A 134 23.02 25.77 11.08
N ILE A 135 22.65 24.53 11.36
CA ILE A 135 21.36 24.18 11.95
C ILE A 135 21.57 23.44 13.27
N THR A 136 20.63 23.58 14.19
CA THR A 136 20.65 22.89 15.48
C THR A 136 19.54 21.85 15.53
N ILE A 137 19.87 20.62 15.95
CA ILE A 137 18.89 19.58 16.26
C ILE A 137 18.82 19.42 17.77
N GLU A 138 17.62 19.61 18.31
CA GLU A 138 17.31 19.41 19.72
C GLU A 138 17.30 17.92 20.09
N TRP A 139 17.57 17.62 21.34
CA TRP A 139 17.54 16.25 21.87
C TRP A 139 16.22 15.51 21.58
N SER A 140 15.10 16.21 21.66
CA SER A 140 13.77 15.66 21.37
C SER A 140 13.68 15.02 19.98
N GLU A 141 14.41 15.55 19.00
CA GLU A 141 14.36 15.17 17.59
C GLU A 141 15.41 14.11 17.22
N MET A 142 16.27 13.71 18.19
CA MET A 142 17.28 12.66 17.95
C MET A 142 17.26 11.53 18.97
N ARG A 143 16.63 11.68 20.14
CA ARG A 143 16.59 10.67 21.22
C ARG A 143 15.98 9.32 20.82
N TRP A 144 15.29 9.23 19.67
CA TRP A 144 14.77 7.99 19.13
C TRP A 144 15.89 7.03 18.66
N ALA A 145 17.10 7.54 18.39
CA ALA A 145 18.18 6.89 17.66
C ALA A 145 18.91 5.83 18.51
N ARG A 146 18.15 4.86 19.03
CA ARG A 146 18.72 3.65 19.65
C ARG A 146 19.49 2.86 18.60
N PRO A 147 20.69 2.35 18.90
CA PRO A 147 21.48 1.59 17.95
C PRO A 147 20.70 0.39 17.39
N TYR A 148 20.70 0.24 16.07
CA TYR A 148 20.17 -0.94 15.40
C TYR A 148 21.05 -2.15 15.71
N ILE A 149 20.44 -3.27 16.11
CA ILE A 149 21.12 -4.57 16.27
C ILE A 149 20.68 -5.52 15.17
N ASN A 150 19.37 -5.70 15.03
CA ASN A 150 18.72 -6.43 13.94
C ASN A 150 17.26 -5.96 13.83
N VAL A 151 16.53 -6.47 12.86
CA VAL A 151 15.14 -6.05 12.60
C VAL A 151 14.19 -6.21 13.80
N ASN A 152 14.55 -7.03 14.80
CA ASN A 152 13.76 -7.30 16.01
C ASN A 152 14.37 -6.75 17.30
N ALA A 153 15.57 -6.17 17.24
CA ALA A 153 16.30 -5.73 18.43
C ALA A 153 17.02 -4.40 18.24
N ARG A 154 16.97 -3.57 19.28
CA ARG A 154 17.68 -2.28 19.36
C ARG A 154 18.55 -2.24 20.60
N GLY A 155 19.64 -1.49 20.54
CA GLY A 155 20.54 -1.24 21.64
C GLY A 155 19.93 -0.42 22.77
N ARG A 156 20.76 0.02 23.70
CA ARG A 156 20.37 0.86 24.84
C ARG A 156 19.78 2.18 24.35
N GLN A 157 18.87 2.75 25.16
CA GLN A 157 18.37 4.10 24.94
C GLN A 157 19.52 5.10 25.14
N PRO A 158 19.85 5.94 24.15
CA PRO A 158 20.82 7.01 24.30
C PRO A 158 20.32 8.05 25.32
N ARG A 159 21.26 8.69 26.00
CA ARG A 159 20.97 9.67 27.07
C ARG A 159 21.36 11.09 26.68
N ILE A 160 22.39 11.23 25.86
CA ILE A 160 22.93 12.50 25.37
C ILE A 160 23.30 12.36 23.87
N PRO A 161 23.46 13.46 23.16
CA PRO A 161 23.83 13.44 21.75
C PRO A 161 25.09 12.67 21.40
N SER A 162 26.11 12.71 22.27
CA SER A 162 27.38 11.98 22.07
C SER A 162 27.26 10.46 22.16
N ASP A 163 26.16 9.93 22.66
CA ASP A 163 25.83 8.49 22.58
C ASP A 163 25.40 8.07 21.13
N ILE A 164 25.06 9.04 20.26
CA ILE A 164 24.52 8.81 18.93
C ILE A 164 25.50 9.20 17.83
N VAL A 165 26.13 10.37 17.93
CA VAL A 165 26.98 10.97 16.90
C VAL A 165 28.23 11.61 17.49
N GLN A 166 29.24 11.81 16.63
CA GLN A 166 30.51 12.46 16.96
C GLN A 166 30.77 13.65 16.03
N VAL A 167 31.60 14.60 16.45
CA VAL A 167 32.04 15.69 15.56
C VAL A 167 32.75 15.10 14.34
N GLY A 168 32.42 15.58 13.15
CA GLY A 168 32.92 15.07 11.88
C GLY A 168 32.16 13.87 11.32
N ASP A 169 31.04 13.49 11.93
CA ASP A 169 30.14 12.49 11.38
C ASP A 169 29.27 13.08 10.27
N LEU A 170 29.16 12.36 9.14
CA LEU A 170 28.16 12.61 8.10
C LEU A 170 26.88 11.89 8.46
N VAL A 171 25.83 12.63 8.69
CA VAL A 171 24.49 12.12 9.09
C VAL A 171 23.42 12.57 8.11
N ARG A 172 22.24 12.01 8.25
CA ARG A 172 21.03 12.48 7.58
C ARG A 172 20.15 13.28 8.53
N ILE A 173 19.53 14.30 7.98
CA ILE A 173 18.55 15.13 8.66
C ILE A 173 17.30 15.26 7.81
N GLU A 174 16.14 15.40 8.45
CA GLU A 174 14.88 15.61 7.76
C GLU A 174 14.10 16.78 8.37
N PRO A 175 13.36 17.55 7.55
CA PRO A 175 12.55 18.65 8.06
C PRO A 175 11.35 18.12 8.87
N VAL A 176 11.07 18.74 10.01
CA VAL A 176 9.94 18.46 10.89
C VAL A 176 9.16 19.75 11.16
N GLY A 177 8.21 20.06 10.27
CA GLY A 177 7.47 21.34 10.31
C GLY A 177 8.26 22.51 9.71
N GLN A 178 7.90 23.73 10.10
CA GLN A 178 8.61 24.94 9.66
C GLN A 178 9.88 25.13 10.51
N ASP A 179 11.01 25.34 9.85
CA ASP A 179 12.31 25.71 10.44
C ASP A 179 12.88 24.77 11.52
N ARG A 180 12.39 23.53 11.61
CA ARG A 180 12.94 22.51 12.52
C ARG A 180 13.44 21.29 11.76
N TRP A 181 14.52 20.71 12.30
CA TRP A 181 15.17 19.54 11.75
C TRP A 181 15.23 18.41 12.78
N ALA A 182 15.17 17.19 12.31
CA ALA A 182 15.38 15.99 13.10
C ALA A 182 16.49 15.14 12.53
N LEU A 183 17.15 14.36 13.37
CA LEU A 183 18.05 13.31 12.92
C LEU A 183 17.24 12.27 12.12
N GLY A 184 17.73 11.96 10.93
CA GLY A 184 17.14 10.99 10.02
C GLY A 184 18.11 9.88 9.63
N GLN A 185 17.65 9.00 8.77
CA GLN A 185 18.48 8.03 8.04
C GLN A 185 17.73 7.57 6.80
N VAL A 186 18.45 7.20 5.74
CA VAL A 186 17.82 6.62 4.53
C VAL A 186 17.24 5.25 4.90
N PRO A 187 15.94 5.01 4.71
CA PRO A 187 15.33 3.73 5.07
C PRO A 187 15.93 2.56 4.29
N SER A 188 16.10 1.43 4.98
CA SER A 188 16.53 0.18 4.34
C SER A 188 15.36 -0.59 3.70
N ILE A 189 14.15 -0.37 4.20
CA ILE A 189 12.93 -0.94 3.64
C ILE A 189 12.50 -0.17 2.39
N GLN A 190 11.84 -0.86 1.47
CA GLN A 190 11.19 -0.27 0.31
C GLN A 190 9.67 -0.23 0.49
N GLY A 191 9.01 0.58 -0.31
CA GLY A 191 7.57 0.66 -0.35
C GLY A 191 7.07 1.03 -1.74
N ALA A 192 5.80 0.77 -1.98
CA ALA A 192 5.11 1.16 -3.19
C ALA A 192 3.71 1.66 -2.87
N PHE A 193 3.24 2.60 -3.64
CA PHE A 193 1.88 3.11 -3.54
C PHE A 193 1.31 3.38 -4.92
N ILE A 194 0.07 2.96 -5.15
CA ILE A 194 -0.68 3.26 -6.37
C ILE A 194 -2.13 3.59 -6.01
N ALA A 195 -2.68 4.62 -6.66
CA ALA A 195 -4.08 5.00 -6.58
C ALA A 195 -4.69 5.08 -7.97
N THR A 196 -5.89 4.54 -8.13
CA THR A 196 -6.62 4.46 -9.40
C THR A 196 -8.05 4.94 -9.24
N ASP A 197 -8.62 5.42 -10.32
CA ASP A 197 -10.06 5.65 -10.46
C ASP A 197 -10.74 4.32 -10.84
N PRO A 198 -11.57 3.73 -9.96
CA PRO A 198 -12.18 2.44 -10.24
C PRO A 198 -13.17 2.44 -11.41
N GLN A 199 -13.68 3.61 -11.82
CA GLN A 199 -14.70 3.70 -12.85
C GLN A 199 -14.10 3.59 -14.25
N ASN A 200 -12.83 3.94 -14.43
CA ASN A 200 -12.19 3.99 -15.74
C ASN A 200 -10.76 3.46 -15.78
N GLY A 201 -10.16 3.15 -14.62
CA GLY A 201 -8.79 2.63 -14.51
C GLY A 201 -7.68 3.69 -14.62
N ALA A 202 -7.99 4.98 -14.63
CA ALA A 202 -6.99 6.04 -14.66
C ALA A 202 -6.11 5.99 -13.40
N ILE A 203 -4.79 5.91 -13.58
CA ILE A 203 -3.84 5.97 -12.47
C ILE A 203 -3.72 7.42 -12.02
N ARG A 204 -4.13 7.70 -10.77
CA ARG A 204 -4.16 9.05 -10.20
C ARG A 204 -2.88 9.40 -9.45
N ALA A 205 -2.22 8.40 -8.86
CA ALA A 205 -0.91 8.54 -8.21
C ALA A 205 -0.14 7.23 -8.30
N MET A 206 1.19 7.31 -8.44
CA MET A 206 2.09 6.16 -8.47
C MET A 206 3.44 6.50 -7.88
N VAL A 207 3.86 5.77 -6.85
CA VAL A 207 5.17 5.89 -6.20
C VAL A 207 5.82 4.52 -6.13
N GLY A 208 6.85 4.30 -6.92
CA GLY A 208 7.48 2.98 -7.12
C GLY A 208 8.57 2.63 -6.11
N GLY A 209 8.94 3.52 -5.20
CA GLY A 209 9.99 3.32 -4.21
C GLY A 209 10.24 4.57 -3.39
N TYR A 210 11.18 4.50 -2.45
CA TYR A 210 11.54 5.61 -1.58
C TYR A 210 12.12 6.82 -2.33
N ASP A 211 13.06 6.58 -3.25
CA ASP A 211 13.62 7.61 -4.15
C ASP A 211 14.08 6.94 -5.46
N PHE A 212 13.59 7.46 -6.59
CA PHE A 212 13.93 6.97 -7.94
C PHE A 212 15.44 7.06 -8.24
N ARG A 213 16.12 8.09 -7.72
CA ARG A 213 17.57 8.28 -7.93
C ARG A 213 18.39 7.24 -7.20
N LEU A 214 17.86 6.71 -6.08
CA LEU A 214 18.49 5.62 -5.33
C LEU A 214 18.20 4.26 -5.95
N ASN A 215 16.97 4.04 -6.41
CA ASN A 215 16.53 2.78 -7.00
C ASN A 215 15.47 3.03 -8.08
N GLN A 216 15.83 2.77 -9.34
CA GLN A 216 14.94 2.95 -10.49
C GLN A 216 13.95 1.79 -10.66
N PHE A 217 14.12 0.69 -9.93
CA PHE A 217 13.19 -0.43 -9.96
C PHE A 217 11.82 0.01 -9.41
N ASN A 218 10.80 -0.03 -10.28
CA ASN A 218 9.46 0.39 -9.92
C ASN A 218 8.70 -0.77 -9.24
N HIS A 219 8.60 -0.73 -7.91
CA HIS A 219 7.91 -1.78 -7.17
C HIS A 219 6.41 -1.86 -7.47
N VAL A 220 5.79 -0.81 -8.02
CA VAL A 220 4.37 -0.84 -8.39
C VAL A 220 4.11 -1.79 -9.55
N THR A 221 4.98 -1.77 -10.58
CA THR A 221 4.75 -2.47 -11.85
C THR A 221 5.65 -3.69 -12.06
N GLN A 222 6.79 -3.76 -11.34
CA GLN A 222 7.81 -4.77 -11.58
C GLN A 222 8.00 -5.76 -10.42
N ALA A 223 7.66 -5.36 -9.17
CA ALA A 223 7.82 -6.23 -8.01
C ALA A 223 6.64 -7.19 -7.87
N LYS A 224 6.82 -8.42 -8.31
CA LYS A 224 5.88 -9.51 -7.98
C LYS A 224 6.12 -9.99 -6.56
N ARG A 225 5.12 -9.79 -5.68
CA ARG A 225 5.20 -10.08 -4.24
C ARG A 225 3.99 -10.88 -3.79
N GLN A 226 4.14 -11.66 -2.74
CA GLN A 226 3.03 -12.42 -2.19
C GLN A 226 2.00 -11.47 -1.54
N PRO A 227 0.74 -11.46 -2.00
CA PRO A 227 -0.28 -10.55 -1.46
C PRO A 227 -0.79 -10.96 -0.07
N GLY A 228 -0.54 -12.20 0.34
CA GLY A 228 -1.04 -12.73 1.60
C GLY A 228 -2.55 -12.62 1.72
N SER A 229 -3.03 -12.31 2.91
CA SER A 229 -4.46 -12.13 3.16
C SER A 229 -5.13 -11.02 2.34
N ASN A 230 -4.37 -10.19 1.63
CA ASN A 230 -4.92 -9.20 0.70
C ASN A 230 -5.55 -9.86 -0.54
N PHE A 231 -5.21 -11.13 -0.80
CA PHE A 231 -5.78 -11.94 -1.88
C PHE A 231 -7.16 -12.53 -1.52
N LYS A 232 -7.49 -12.67 -0.24
CA LYS A 232 -8.72 -13.35 0.21
C LYS A 232 -10.02 -12.86 -0.44
N PRO A 233 -10.29 -11.55 -0.60
CA PRO A 233 -11.54 -11.08 -1.19
C PRO A 233 -11.82 -11.67 -2.58
N PHE A 234 -10.79 -11.90 -3.38
CA PHE A 234 -10.96 -12.39 -4.75
C PHE A 234 -11.47 -13.83 -4.81
N PHE A 235 -10.91 -14.73 -4.01
CA PHE A 235 -11.40 -16.10 -3.99
C PHE A 235 -12.70 -16.27 -3.16
N TYR A 236 -12.92 -15.44 -2.12
CA TYR A 236 -14.21 -15.41 -1.43
C TYR A 236 -15.34 -15.01 -2.38
N ALA A 237 -15.11 -14.06 -3.29
CA ALA A 237 -16.07 -13.71 -4.33
C ALA A 237 -16.40 -14.92 -5.23
N GLY A 238 -15.40 -15.73 -5.60
CA GLY A 238 -15.60 -16.96 -6.37
C GLY A 238 -16.43 -18.01 -5.64
N ALA A 239 -16.14 -18.23 -4.36
CA ALA A 239 -16.94 -19.13 -3.54
C ALA A 239 -18.37 -18.60 -3.36
N MET A 240 -18.57 -17.28 -3.19
CA MET A 240 -19.90 -16.68 -3.10
C MET A 240 -20.67 -16.79 -4.40
N GLU A 241 -20.03 -16.64 -5.55
CA GLU A 241 -20.69 -16.84 -6.85
C GLU A 241 -21.17 -18.28 -6.99
N SER A 242 -20.45 -19.23 -6.38
CA SER A 242 -20.79 -20.67 -6.35
C SER A 242 -21.77 -21.07 -5.22
N GLY A 243 -22.36 -20.10 -4.50
CA GLY A 243 -23.40 -20.37 -3.49
C GLY A 243 -22.99 -20.17 -2.04
N LEU A 244 -21.72 -19.88 -1.72
CA LEU A 244 -21.33 -19.50 -0.37
C LEU A 244 -22.07 -18.21 0.03
N THR A 245 -22.55 -18.17 1.29
CA THR A 245 -23.22 -16.96 1.81
C THR A 245 -22.40 -16.32 2.92
N ALA A 246 -22.66 -15.05 3.19
CA ALA A 246 -22.02 -14.33 4.30
C ALA A 246 -22.39 -14.92 5.68
N ALA A 247 -23.54 -15.61 5.77
CA ALA A 247 -24.05 -16.28 6.96
C ALA A 247 -23.55 -17.71 7.14
N THR A 248 -23.00 -18.35 6.10
CA THR A 248 -22.51 -19.74 6.18
C THR A 248 -21.53 -19.87 7.35
N ILE A 249 -21.75 -20.91 8.17
CA ILE A 249 -20.94 -21.20 9.35
C ILE A 249 -19.79 -22.12 8.98
N TYR A 250 -18.58 -21.74 9.40
CA TYR A 250 -17.39 -22.60 9.39
C TYR A 250 -16.82 -22.71 10.79
N ASN A 251 -16.26 -23.89 11.09
CA ASN A 251 -15.56 -24.10 12.35
C ASN A 251 -14.10 -23.62 12.23
N ASP A 252 -13.76 -22.55 12.95
CA ASP A 252 -12.38 -22.08 13.13
C ASP A 252 -11.67 -22.94 14.18
N ALA A 253 -11.27 -24.14 13.79
CA ALA A 253 -10.54 -25.12 14.57
C ALA A 253 -9.34 -25.66 13.78
N PRO A 254 -8.34 -26.27 14.45
CA PRO A 254 -7.20 -26.88 13.79
C PRO A 254 -7.62 -27.81 12.65
N VAL A 255 -6.88 -27.76 11.56
CA VAL A 255 -7.06 -28.65 10.40
C VAL A 255 -5.83 -29.53 10.28
N VAL A 256 -6.06 -30.85 10.21
CA VAL A 256 -5.03 -31.81 9.86
C VAL A 256 -5.23 -32.14 8.38
N LEU A 257 -4.26 -31.81 7.56
CA LEU A 257 -4.29 -32.16 6.15
C LEU A 257 -3.81 -33.61 5.99
N PRO A 258 -4.51 -34.45 5.18
CA PRO A 258 -4.02 -35.78 4.87
C PRO A 258 -2.63 -35.69 4.23
N GLY A 259 -1.69 -36.50 4.71
CA GLY A 259 -0.32 -36.53 4.24
C GLY A 259 -0.23 -36.90 2.76
N GLY A 260 0.18 -36.00 1.93
CA GLY A 260 0.58 -36.17 0.55
C GLY A 260 1.57 -35.06 0.21
N GLU A 261 2.80 -35.42 -0.12
CA GLU A 261 3.91 -34.63 -0.72
C GLU A 261 4.37 -33.33 -0.02
N LEU A 262 3.70 -32.82 1.01
CA LEU A 262 4.22 -31.79 1.87
C LEU A 262 4.68 -32.47 3.17
N GLU A 263 5.97 -32.41 3.40
CA GLU A 263 6.68 -32.98 4.56
C GLU A 263 5.89 -32.95 5.85
N GLU A 264 6.01 -33.99 6.65
CA GLU A 264 5.45 -34.25 7.97
C GLU A 264 4.82 -33.03 8.64
N THR A 265 3.46 -32.95 8.59
CA THR A 265 2.65 -32.04 9.41
C THR A 265 2.70 -30.53 9.11
N TYR A 266 2.38 -30.11 7.88
CA TYR A 266 1.96 -28.72 7.68
C TYR A 266 0.67 -28.46 8.49
N ARG A 267 0.80 -27.77 9.62
CA ARG A 267 -0.30 -27.36 10.50
C ARG A 267 -0.56 -25.86 10.34
N PRO A 268 -1.42 -25.47 9.41
CA PRO A 268 -1.77 -24.05 9.24
C PRO A 268 -2.40 -23.51 10.54
N ARG A 269 -2.10 -22.23 10.83
CA ARG A 269 -2.58 -21.57 12.06
C ARG A 269 -3.17 -20.20 11.72
N ASN A 270 -4.02 -19.70 12.59
CA ASN A 270 -4.44 -18.32 12.58
C ASN A 270 -3.29 -17.42 13.06
N SER A 271 -3.26 -16.19 12.56
CA SER A 271 -2.39 -15.15 13.11
C SER A 271 -2.78 -14.87 14.57
N GLY A 272 -1.94 -15.25 15.53
CA GLY A 272 -2.23 -15.11 16.96
C GLY A 272 -2.59 -16.41 17.67
N ASN A 273 -2.55 -17.57 16.99
CA ASN A 273 -2.69 -18.91 17.57
C ASN A 273 -3.99 -19.16 18.39
N SER A 274 -5.06 -18.39 18.11
CA SER A 274 -6.36 -18.57 18.76
C SER A 274 -7.40 -19.14 17.79
N PHE A 275 -8.37 -19.87 18.32
CA PHE A 275 -9.48 -20.47 17.59
C PHE A 275 -10.79 -19.91 18.13
N ARG A 276 -11.79 -19.78 17.27
CA ARG A 276 -13.08 -19.15 17.59
C ARG A 276 -14.24 -20.13 17.59
N GLY A 277 -14.01 -21.39 17.15
CA GLY A 277 -15.09 -22.32 16.92
C GLY A 277 -15.95 -21.93 15.72
N ASN A 278 -17.25 -22.11 15.82
CA ASN A 278 -18.19 -21.79 14.75
C ASN A 278 -18.30 -20.28 14.55
N ILE A 279 -18.00 -19.81 13.33
CA ILE A 279 -18.12 -18.40 12.94
C ILE A 279 -18.66 -18.26 11.53
N ARG A 280 -19.33 -17.14 11.27
CA ARG A 280 -19.85 -16.82 9.94
C ARG A 280 -18.73 -16.45 8.98
N VAL A 281 -18.93 -16.72 7.69
CA VAL A 281 -18.02 -16.35 6.60
C VAL A 281 -17.72 -14.84 6.62
N ARG A 282 -18.72 -13.98 6.86
CA ARG A 282 -18.51 -12.54 7.04
C ARG A 282 -17.46 -12.26 8.11
N GLU A 283 -17.61 -12.87 9.28
CA GLU A 283 -16.71 -12.66 10.40
C GLU A 283 -15.31 -13.20 10.11
N ALA A 284 -15.23 -14.36 9.48
CA ALA A 284 -13.97 -14.96 9.08
C ALA A 284 -13.18 -14.06 8.13
N LEU A 285 -13.84 -13.40 7.15
CA LEU A 285 -13.18 -12.52 6.18
C LEU A 285 -12.75 -11.20 6.81
N PHE A 286 -13.62 -10.50 7.56
CA PHE A 286 -13.23 -9.20 8.14
C PHE A 286 -12.18 -9.33 9.24
N ARG A 287 -12.10 -10.48 9.93
CA ARG A 287 -11.03 -10.81 10.88
C ARG A 287 -9.83 -11.48 10.22
N SER A 288 -9.94 -11.82 8.94
CA SER A 288 -8.87 -12.48 8.17
C SER A 288 -8.45 -13.85 8.70
N ILE A 289 -9.42 -14.65 9.16
CA ILE A 289 -9.19 -15.99 9.74
C ILE A 289 -8.64 -16.94 8.66
N ASN A 290 -7.52 -17.59 8.95
CA ASN A 290 -6.82 -18.45 8.00
C ASN A 290 -7.49 -19.81 7.83
N LEU A 291 -7.91 -20.45 8.92
CA LEU A 291 -8.43 -21.82 8.90
C LEU A 291 -9.80 -21.91 8.21
N VAL A 292 -10.62 -20.88 8.31
CA VAL A 292 -11.86 -20.79 7.53
C VAL A 292 -11.56 -20.59 6.04
N SER A 293 -10.61 -19.74 5.71
CA SER A 293 -10.17 -19.55 4.31
C SER A 293 -9.68 -20.85 3.70
N LEU A 294 -8.94 -21.64 4.46
CA LEU A 294 -8.45 -22.96 4.05
C LEU A 294 -9.60 -23.93 3.79
N ARG A 295 -10.60 -24.00 4.69
CA ARG A 295 -11.78 -24.87 4.51
C ARG A 295 -12.57 -24.48 3.26
N ILE A 296 -12.74 -23.19 2.99
CA ILE A 296 -13.37 -22.70 1.76
C ILE A 296 -12.61 -23.22 0.52
N ILE A 297 -11.28 -23.15 0.50
CA ILE A 297 -10.50 -23.68 -0.63
C ILE A 297 -10.64 -25.20 -0.77
N LEU A 298 -10.71 -25.94 0.35
CA LEU A 298 -10.95 -27.39 0.33
C LEU A 298 -12.33 -27.74 -0.23
N ASP A 299 -13.38 -27.01 0.16
CA ASP A 299 -14.76 -27.28 -0.23
C ASP A 299 -15.04 -26.94 -1.71
N TYR A 300 -14.49 -25.83 -2.19
CA TYR A 300 -14.73 -25.36 -3.57
C TYR A 300 -13.71 -25.86 -4.58
N GLY A 301 -12.55 -26.31 -4.11
CA GLY A 301 -11.43 -26.77 -4.92
C GLY A 301 -10.56 -25.64 -5.48
N PRO A 302 -9.22 -25.79 -5.41
CA PRO A 302 -8.29 -24.74 -5.85
C PRO A 302 -8.43 -24.42 -7.33
N GLU A 303 -8.69 -25.39 -8.20
CA GLU A 303 -8.82 -25.19 -9.65
C GLU A 303 -9.97 -24.23 -10.01
N LYS A 304 -11.16 -24.46 -9.46
CA LYS A 304 -12.32 -23.60 -9.69
C LYS A 304 -12.05 -22.17 -9.21
N ILE A 305 -11.38 -22.04 -8.08
CA ILE A 305 -11.01 -20.74 -7.53
C ILE A 305 -9.98 -20.04 -8.44
N ILE A 306 -8.97 -20.77 -8.95
CA ILE A 306 -7.97 -20.22 -9.89
C ILE A 306 -8.66 -19.72 -11.17
N ASP A 307 -9.56 -20.51 -11.74
CA ASP A 307 -10.32 -20.10 -12.92
C ASP A 307 -11.18 -18.86 -12.67
N TYR A 308 -11.74 -18.75 -11.49
CA TYR A 308 -12.49 -17.56 -11.11
C TYR A 308 -11.60 -16.32 -10.94
N VAL A 309 -10.50 -16.41 -10.20
CA VAL A 309 -9.65 -15.24 -9.92
C VAL A 309 -8.91 -14.75 -11.16
N ARG A 310 -8.72 -15.60 -12.19
CA ARG A 310 -8.23 -15.19 -13.51
C ARG A 310 -9.08 -14.09 -14.13
N ARG A 311 -10.38 -14.05 -13.85
CA ARG A 311 -11.33 -13.02 -14.34
C ARG A 311 -10.98 -11.62 -13.85
N PHE A 312 -10.21 -11.49 -12.74
CA PHE A 312 -9.68 -10.20 -12.27
C PHE A 312 -8.47 -9.70 -13.08
N GLY A 313 -8.03 -10.47 -14.08
CA GLY A 313 -6.87 -10.14 -14.91
C GLY A 313 -5.54 -10.61 -14.35
N PHE A 314 -5.53 -11.42 -13.27
CA PHE A 314 -4.31 -11.98 -12.71
C PHE A 314 -3.71 -13.06 -13.63
N ASP A 315 -2.38 -13.03 -13.76
CA ASP A 315 -1.66 -14.15 -14.32
C ASP A 315 -1.62 -15.30 -13.30
N THR A 316 -2.43 -16.31 -13.55
CA THR A 316 -2.61 -17.45 -12.63
C THR A 316 -1.75 -18.66 -13.01
N THR A 317 -0.81 -18.53 -13.95
CA THR A 317 -0.02 -19.64 -14.48
C THR A 317 0.72 -20.37 -13.36
N ASP A 318 1.33 -19.64 -12.44
CA ASP A 318 2.15 -20.17 -11.35
C ASP A 318 1.38 -20.28 -10.02
N PHE A 319 0.05 -20.10 -10.02
CA PHE A 319 -0.71 -20.18 -8.77
C PHE A 319 -0.75 -21.60 -8.21
N PRO A 320 -0.60 -21.78 -6.89
CA PRO A 320 -0.55 -23.10 -6.28
C PRO A 320 -1.92 -23.79 -6.36
N ARG A 321 -1.95 -25.00 -6.92
CA ARG A 321 -3.17 -25.81 -7.04
C ARG A 321 -3.46 -26.61 -5.77
N ASN A 322 -3.28 -25.97 -4.61
CA ASN A 322 -3.43 -26.57 -3.29
C ASN A 322 -3.89 -25.53 -2.26
N VAL A 323 -3.92 -25.92 -1.01
CA VAL A 323 -4.41 -25.10 0.12
C VAL A 323 -3.64 -23.81 0.39
N GLN A 324 -2.41 -23.64 -0.15
CA GLN A 324 -1.64 -22.41 0.00
C GLN A 324 -2.34 -21.21 -0.66
N LEU A 325 -3.21 -21.48 -1.63
CA LEU A 325 -4.08 -20.47 -2.25
C LEU A 325 -4.90 -19.69 -1.21
N ALA A 326 -5.33 -20.35 -0.11
CA ALA A 326 -6.12 -19.74 0.97
C ALA A 326 -5.41 -18.60 1.71
N PHE A 327 -4.09 -18.60 1.65
CA PHE A 327 -3.26 -17.64 2.38
C PHE A 327 -2.71 -16.52 1.48
N GLY A 328 -2.98 -16.59 0.17
CA GLY A 328 -2.33 -15.70 -0.81
C GLY A 328 -0.80 -15.87 -0.81
N GLY A 329 -0.35 -17.09 -0.55
CA GLY A 329 1.05 -17.48 -0.41
C GLY A 329 1.46 -18.54 -1.43
N GLY A 330 2.52 -19.30 -1.13
CA GLY A 330 3.10 -20.25 -2.07
C GLY A 330 3.75 -19.51 -3.24
N THR A 331 3.36 -19.86 -4.46
CA THR A 331 3.85 -19.26 -5.71
C THR A 331 3.00 -18.08 -6.19
N ILE A 332 1.95 -17.67 -5.44
CA ILE A 332 1.19 -16.45 -5.80
C ILE A 332 2.10 -15.24 -5.67
N ALA A 333 2.28 -14.53 -6.75
CA ALA A 333 3.06 -13.30 -6.79
C ALA A 333 2.36 -12.27 -7.68
N LEU A 334 1.98 -11.13 -7.09
CA LEU A 334 1.26 -10.04 -7.74
C LEU A 334 1.99 -8.73 -7.54
N THR A 335 1.89 -7.85 -8.53
CA THR A 335 2.35 -6.47 -8.40
C THR A 335 1.30 -5.63 -7.66
N PRO A 336 1.67 -4.51 -7.01
CA PRO A 336 0.71 -3.56 -6.47
C PRO A 336 -0.32 -3.05 -7.50
N GLU A 337 0.06 -2.93 -8.77
CA GLU A 337 -0.84 -2.55 -9.86
C GLU A 337 -1.91 -3.63 -10.12
N GLU A 338 -1.53 -4.91 -10.18
CA GLU A 338 -2.48 -6.01 -10.31
C GLU A 338 -3.44 -6.05 -9.11
N VAL A 339 -2.92 -5.89 -7.90
CA VAL A 339 -3.73 -5.89 -6.68
C VAL A 339 -4.74 -4.73 -6.67
N VAL A 340 -4.31 -3.48 -6.95
CA VAL A 340 -5.24 -2.33 -6.98
C VAL A 340 -6.29 -2.48 -8.07
N THR A 341 -5.93 -3.09 -9.21
CA THR A 341 -6.87 -3.40 -10.30
C THR A 341 -7.97 -4.33 -9.82
N GLY A 342 -7.63 -5.40 -9.11
CA GLY A 342 -8.60 -6.31 -8.51
C GLY A 342 -9.57 -5.60 -7.54
N TYR A 343 -9.06 -4.72 -6.70
CA TYR A 343 -9.90 -3.92 -5.79
C TYR A 343 -10.74 -2.87 -6.53
N SER A 344 -10.22 -2.31 -7.63
CA SER A 344 -10.99 -1.40 -8.50
C SER A 344 -12.19 -2.11 -9.15
N ILE A 345 -12.04 -3.37 -9.53
CA ILE A 345 -13.16 -4.20 -10.03
C ILE A 345 -14.25 -4.35 -8.96
N LEU A 346 -13.89 -4.65 -7.72
CA LEU A 346 -14.87 -4.73 -6.61
C LEU A 346 -15.54 -3.37 -6.35
N ALA A 347 -14.77 -2.29 -6.34
CA ALA A 347 -15.26 -0.91 -6.17
C ALA A 347 -16.21 -0.49 -7.30
N ASN A 348 -15.96 -0.99 -8.52
CA ASN A 348 -16.76 -0.73 -9.73
C ASN A 348 -17.98 -1.68 -9.87
N GLY A 349 -18.36 -2.36 -8.79
CA GLY A 349 -19.51 -3.28 -8.80
C GLY A 349 -19.30 -4.52 -9.65
N GLY A 350 -18.06 -4.95 -9.82
CA GLY A 350 -17.65 -6.16 -10.52
C GLY A 350 -17.38 -5.99 -12.01
N ALA A 351 -17.48 -4.78 -12.56
CA ALA A 351 -17.11 -4.50 -13.95
C ALA A 351 -15.58 -4.41 -14.10
N ALA A 352 -15.06 -5.00 -15.17
CA ALA A 352 -13.64 -5.02 -15.48
C ALA A 352 -13.05 -3.60 -15.58
N VAL A 353 -11.85 -3.45 -15.06
CA VAL A 353 -11.10 -2.20 -15.10
C VAL A 353 -9.72 -2.51 -15.67
N LYS A 354 -9.23 -1.66 -16.56
CA LYS A 354 -7.86 -1.71 -17.06
C LYS A 354 -7.15 -0.42 -16.70
N THR A 355 -6.08 -0.53 -15.93
CA THR A 355 -5.24 0.62 -15.56
C THR A 355 -4.58 1.25 -16.78
N HIS A 356 -4.46 2.57 -16.76
CA HIS A 356 -3.75 3.31 -17.80
C HIS A 356 -3.18 4.60 -17.22
N LEU A 357 -2.04 5.01 -17.79
CA LEU A 357 -1.29 6.18 -17.33
C LEU A 357 -1.35 7.32 -18.35
N ILE A 358 -1.30 7.02 -19.66
CA ILE A 358 -1.38 8.03 -20.71
C ILE A 358 -2.84 8.31 -21.03
N SER A 359 -3.27 9.56 -20.91
CA SER A 359 -4.61 9.99 -21.32
C SER A 359 -4.66 10.40 -22.78
N SER A 360 -3.66 11.17 -23.25
CA SER A 360 -3.56 11.58 -24.65
C SER A 360 -2.11 11.90 -25.06
N ILE A 361 -1.84 11.86 -26.37
CA ILE A 361 -0.60 12.27 -26.97
C ILE A 361 -0.93 13.26 -28.08
N GLN A 362 -0.25 14.39 -28.09
CA GLN A 362 -0.42 15.46 -29.08
C GLN A 362 0.93 15.80 -29.72
N SER A 363 0.90 16.32 -30.94
CA SER A 363 2.05 16.98 -31.55
C SER A 363 2.28 18.35 -30.92
N ILE A 364 3.45 18.96 -31.19
CA ILE A 364 3.75 20.34 -30.79
C ILE A 364 2.74 21.37 -31.38
N ASN A 365 2.05 21.01 -32.45
CA ASN A 365 1.00 21.80 -33.07
C ASN A 365 -0.39 21.56 -32.50
N ASN A 366 -0.49 20.84 -31.37
CA ASN A 366 -1.74 20.42 -30.69
C ASN A 366 -2.62 19.47 -31.52
N GLU A 367 -2.06 18.80 -32.53
CA GLU A 367 -2.79 17.74 -33.24
C GLU A 367 -2.85 16.48 -32.36
N GLN A 368 -4.03 15.94 -32.15
CA GLN A 368 -4.22 14.74 -31.35
C GLN A 368 -3.75 13.49 -32.11
N ILE A 369 -2.71 12.83 -31.59
CA ILE A 369 -2.12 11.61 -32.16
C ILE A 369 -2.74 10.37 -31.54
N PHE A 370 -3.04 10.42 -30.25
CA PHE A 370 -3.60 9.31 -29.49
C PHE A 370 -4.48 9.83 -28.35
N SER A 371 -5.55 9.11 -28.04
CA SER A 371 -6.38 9.27 -26.86
C SER A 371 -6.77 7.92 -26.30
N THR A 372 -6.71 7.78 -24.97
CA THR A 372 -7.21 6.57 -24.29
C THR A 372 -8.72 6.66 -24.13
N GLU A 373 -9.42 5.63 -24.59
CA GLU A 373 -10.87 5.48 -24.40
C GLU A 373 -11.13 4.32 -23.43
N PRO A 374 -11.21 4.58 -22.12
CA PRO A 374 -11.41 3.53 -21.15
C PRO A 374 -12.82 2.96 -21.24
N LYS A 375 -12.91 1.64 -21.14
CA LYS A 375 -14.21 0.98 -20.96
C LYS A 375 -14.81 1.39 -19.63
N LYS A 376 -16.12 1.64 -19.61
CA LYS A 376 -16.85 2.06 -18.40
C LYS A 376 -17.94 1.06 -18.07
N ARG A 377 -18.22 0.91 -16.76
CA ARG A 377 -19.38 0.15 -16.32
C ARG A 377 -20.64 0.76 -16.93
N CYS A 378 -21.48 -0.11 -17.48
CA CYS A 378 -22.74 0.30 -18.09
C CYS A 378 -23.90 0.15 -17.09
N PRO A 379 -24.67 1.21 -16.79
CA PRO A 379 -25.94 1.08 -16.10
C PRO A 379 -26.96 0.36 -17.00
N HIS A 380 -27.97 -0.28 -16.44
CA HIS A 380 -29.09 -0.80 -17.23
C HIS A 380 -30.17 0.27 -17.44
N PRO A 381 -30.63 0.50 -18.67
CA PRO A 381 -30.16 -0.02 -19.95
C PRO A 381 -28.78 0.55 -20.33
N CYS A 382 -28.02 -0.23 -21.12
CA CYS A 382 -26.65 0.14 -21.51
C CYS A 382 -26.65 0.97 -22.79
N ASP A 383 -26.15 2.20 -22.71
CA ASP A 383 -26.08 3.15 -23.82
C ASP A 383 -24.66 3.28 -24.42
N TYR A 384 -23.64 2.59 -23.81
CA TYR A 384 -22.26 2.69 -24.26
C TYR A 384 -21.96 1.75 -25.43
N SER A 385 -21.25 2.25 -26.43
CA SER A 385 -20.79 1.46 -27.57
C SER A 385 -19.70 0.44 -27.19
N ASN A 386 -18.97 0.66 -26.07
CA ASN A 386 -17.88 -0.19 -25.61
C ASN A 386 -17.93 -0.33 -24.08
N PRO A 387 -18.89 -1.09 -23.52
CA PRO A 387 -19.02 -1.26 -22.09
C PRO A 387 -17.89 -2.14 -21.52
N ALA A 388 -17.57 -1.94 -20.24
CA ALA A 388 -16.71 -2.84 -19.49
C ALA A 388 -17.41 -4.19 -19.29
N GLU A 389 -16.64 -5.27 -19.41
CA GLU A 389 -17.10 -6.64 -19.14
C GLU A 389 -17.46 -6.80 -17.66
N GLN A 390 -18.57 -7.47 -17.35
CA GLN A 390 -18.95 -7.84 -16.00
C GLN A 390 -18.22 -9.13 -15.61
N VAL A 391 -17.17 -9.02 -14.80
CA VAL A 391 -16.29 -10.15 -14.42
C VAL A 391 -16.59 -10.71 -13.03
N VAL A 392 -17.24 -9.95 -12.18
CA VAL A 392 -17.83 -10.40 -10.90
C VAL A 392 -19.31 -10.05 -10.91
N GLU A 393 -20.17 -10.98 -10.54
CA GLU A 393 -21.61 -10.73 -10.46
C GLU A 393 -21.90 -9.52 -9.55
N PRO A 394 -22.73 -8.54 -9.97
CA PRO A 394 -22.97 -7.30 -9.21
C PRO A 394 -23.43 -7.52 -7.77
N ARG A 395 -24.26 -8.56 -7.52
CA ARG A 395 -24.74 -8.91 -6.17
C ARG A 395 -23.63 -9.49 -5.30
N VAL A 396 -22.69 -10.26 -5.90
CA VAL A 396 -21.50 -10.76 -5.21
C VAL A 396 -20.56 -9.60 -4.86
N ALA A 397 -20.32 -8.68 -5.81
CA ALA A 397 -19.52 -7.48 -5.55
C ALA A 397 -20.12 -6.63 -4.42
N PHE A 398 -21.46 -6.47 -4.38
CA PHE A 398 -22.17 -5.76 -3.31
C PHE A 398 -21.94 -6.42 -1.93
N ILE A 399 -22.15 -7.75 -1.82
CA ILE A 399 -21.94 -8.49 -0.56
C ILE A 399 -20.47 -8.39 -0.13
N MET A 400 -19.52 -8.55 -1.06
CA MET A 400 -18.09 -8.40 -0.77
C MET A 400 -17.76 -7.01 -0.25
N ASN A 401 -18.27 -5.96 -0.88
CA ASN A 401 -18.09 -4.57 -0.43
C ASN A 401 -18.64 -4.35 0.97
N SER A 402 -19.81 -4.92 1.28
CA SER A 402 -20.40 -4.90 2.62
C SER A 402 -19.49 -5.58 3.67
N ILE A 403 -18.87 -6.71 3.36
CA ILE A 403 -17.95 -7.40 4.27
C ILE A 403 -16.64 -6.62 4.42
N LEU A 404 -16.11 -6.05 3.32
CA LEU A 404 -14.88 -5.27 3.34
C LEU A 404 -15.04 -3.92 4.05
N ALA A 405 -16.25 -3.36 4.11
CA ALA A 405 -16.59 -2.23 4.99
C ALA A 405 -16.48 -2.63 6.48
N ASP A 406 -16.90 -3.85 6.84
CA ASP A 406 -16.72 -4.38 8.19
C ASP A 406 -15.24 -4.59 8.56
N THR A 407 -14.38 -4.92 7.60
CA THR A 407 -12.93 -4.97 7.82
C THR A 407 -12.39 -3.63 8.33
N ILE A 408 -12.92 -2.53 7.79
CA ILE A 408 -12.55 -1.16 8.17
C ILE A 408 -13.23 -0.74 9.48
N ARG A 409 -14.51 -1.05 9.67
CA ARG A 409 -15.26 -0.61 10.86
C ARG A 409 -14.86 -1.35 12.13
N ARG A 410 -14.67 -2.68 12.06
CA ARG A 410 -14.50 -3.57 13.22
C ARG A 410 -13.48 -4.70 13.04
N GLY A 411 -12.85 -4.78 11.85
CA GLY A 411 -11.88 -5.81 11.51
C GLY A 411 -10.42 -5.38 11.63
N THR A 412 -9.57 -5.98 10.78
CA THR A 412 -8.12 -5.75 10.78
C THR A 412 -7.72 -4.34 10.32
N GLY A 413 -8.60 -3.65 9.58
CA GLY A 413 -8.41 -2.28 9.10
C GLY A 413 -9.03 -1.19 9.97
N ARG A 414 -9.47 -1.49 11.20
CA ARG A 414 -10.21 -0.55 12.09
C ARG A 414 -9.50 0.78 12.36
N GLN A 415 -8.19 0.84 12.15
CA GLN A 415 -7.43 2.08 12.28
C GLN A 415 -7.91 3.14 11.29
N VAL A 416 -8.25 2.75 10.06
CA VAL A 416 -8.79 3.67 9.03
C VAL A 416 -10.06 4.36 9.53
N PHE A 417 -11.03 3.59 10.04
CA PHE A 417 -12.27 4.17 10.57
C PHE A 417 -12.02 5.08 11.78
N ARG A 418 -11.12 4.66 12.68
CA ARG A 418 -10.80 5.44 13.87
C ARG A 418 -10.20 6.80 13.52
N GLU A 419 -9.34 6.87 12.49
CA GLU A 419 -8.63 8.09 12.12
C GLU A 419 -9.39 8.97 11.13
N LEU A 420 -10.11 8.39 10.18
CA LEU A 420 -10.82 9.14 9.13
C LEU A 420 -12.30 9.38 9.45
N LYS A 421 -12.91 8.60 10.34
CA LYS A 421 -14.33 8.69 10.71
C LYS A 421 -15.29 8.59 9.51
N ARG A 422 -14.91 7.77 8.49
CA ARG A 422 -15.65 7.57 7.25
C ARG A 422 -16.22 6.16 7.18
N SER A 423 -17.49 6.05 6.77
CA SER A 423 -18.22 4.78 6.63
C SER A 423 -18.23 4.22 5.21
N ASP A 424 -17.80 5.02 4.22
CA ASP A 424 -17.79 4.69 2.79
C ASP A 424 -16.47 4.02 2.32
N ILE A 425 -15.60 3.65 3.26
CA ILE A 425 -14.32 3.00 2.95
C ILE A 425 -14.43 1.50 3.16
N MET A 426 -13.98 0.75 2.17
CA MET A 426 -13.77 -0.69 2.20
C MET A 426 -12.27 -0.99 2.12
N GLY A 427 -11.84 -2.18 2.55
CA GLY A 427 -10.42 -2.53 2.41
C GLY A 427 -10.02 -3.84 3.06
N LYS A 428 -8.75 -4.19 2.87
CA LYS A 428 -8.16 -5.42 3.38
C LYS A 428 -6.67 -5.25 3.68
N THR A 429 -6.23 -5.84 4.78
CA THR A 429 -4.81 -5.99 5.13
C THR A 429 -4.24 -7.28 4.57
N GLY A 430 -2.95 -7.28 4.22
CA GLY A 430 -2.18 -8.47 3.85
C GLY A 430 -0.87 -8.52 4.63
N THR A 431 -0.43 -9.73 4.95
CA THR A 431 0.88 -10.00 5.56
C THR A 431 1.29 -11.41 5.15
N THR A 432 2.53 -11.60 4.73
CA THR A 432 3.08 -12.90 4.32
C THR A 432 4.41 -13.15 5.00
N ASN A 433 4.53 -14.29 5.68
CA ASN A 433 5.81 -14.80 6.22
C ASN A 433 6.75 -13.70 6.76
N ASP A 434 6.18 -12.66 7.36
CA ASP A 434 6.85 -11.48 7.88
C ASP A 434 7.69 -10.67 6.86
N ALA A 435 7.59 -10.95 5.54
CA ALA A 435 8.41 -10.29 4.51
C ALA A 435 7.67 -9.20 3.73
N ASP A 436 6.38 -9.42 3.42
CA ASP A 436 5.55 -8.49 2.65
C ASP A 436 4.35 -8.05 3.46
N VAL A 437 4.17 -6.74 3.58
CA VAL A 437 3.02 -6.15 4.26
C VAL A 437 2.24 -5.25 3.32
N TRP A 438 0.90 -5.39 3.33
CA TRP A 438 0.00 -4.77 2.38
C TRP A 438 -1.21 -4.14 3.04
N PHE A 439 -1.69 -3.08 2.44
CA PHE A 439 -3.03 -2.57 2.68
C PHE A 439 -3.64 -2.06 1.38
N SER A 440 -4.82 -2.58 1.04
CA SER A 440 -5.66 -2.05 -0.03
C SER A 440 -6.93 -1.48 0.57
N GLY A 441 -7.18 -0.21 0.28
CA GLY A 441 -8.38 0.49 0.72
C GLY A 441 -9.02 1.24 -0.43
N TYR A 442 -10.33 1.33 -0.46
CA TYR A 442 -11.06 1.97 -1.55
C TYR A 442 -12.40 2.55 -1.13
N THR A 443 -12.85 3.49 -1.92
CA THR A 443 -14.21 3.98 -2.00
C THR A 443 -14.76 3.69 -3.40
N ARG A 444 -15.95 4.14 -3.72
CA ARG A 444 -16.49 4.04 -5.08
C ARG A 444 -15.68 4.81 -6.12
N ASN A 445 -14.98 5.87 -5.70
CA ASN A 445 -14.33 6.84 -6.59
C ASN A 445 -12.80 6.76 -6.58
N LEU A 446 -12.22 6.01 -5.66
CA LEU A 446 -10.77 5.85 -5.55
C LEU A 446 -10.42 4.51 -4.93
N ALA A 447 -9.54 3.75 -5.56
CA ALA A 447 -8.91 2.57 -5.00
C ALA A 447 -7.41 2.80 -4.87
N ALA A 448 -6.81 2.40 -3.74
CA ALA A 448 -5.38 2.54 -3.57
C ALA A 448 -4.79 1.36 -2.79
N THR A 449 -3.58 0.96 -3.20
CA THR A 449 -2.81 -0.12 -2.59
C THR A 449 -1.46 0.41 -2.15
N ALA A 450 -1.11 0.13 -0.90
CA ALA A 450 0.21 0.36 -0.31
C ALA A 450 0.88 -0.98 0.01
N TRP A 451 2.16 -1.08 -0.28
CA TRP A 451 3.03 -2.19 0.06
C TRP A 451 4.31 -1.69 0.73
N ALA A 452 4.86 -2.49 1.66
CA ALA A 452 6.20 -2.30 2.18
C ALA A 452 6.87 -3.66 2.39
N GLY A 453 8.20 -3.71 2.16
CA GLY A 453 9.01 -4.91 2.26
C GLY A 453 10.45 -4.68 1.85
N PHE A 454 11.33 -5.64 2.12
CA PHE A 454 12.70 -5.58 1.64
C PHE A 454 12.82 -6.15 0.22
N SER A 455 13.70 -5.57 -0.60
CA SER A 455 13.95 -6.05 -1.97
C SER A 455 14.46 -7.49 -2.02
N ASN A 456 15.15 -7.94 -0.98
CA ASN A 456 15.70 -9.29 -0.84
C ASN A 456 14.78 -10.28 -0.11
N ASN A 457 13.50 -9.94 0.09
CA ASN A 457 12.51 -10.75 0.83
C ASN A 457 12.88 -11.05 2.30
N SER A 458 13.75 -10.26 2.92
CA SER A 458 14.03 -10.39 4.35
C SER A 458 12.79 -10.02 5.18
N PRO A 459 12.62 -10.62 6.38
CA PRO A 459 11.53 -10.28 7.27
C PRO A 459 11.52 -8.78 7.65
N VAL A 460 10.33 -8.18 7.64
CA VAL A 460 10.14 -6.77 8.03
C VAL A 460 10.18 -6.54 9.54
N GLY A 461 10.26 -7.61 10.31
CA GLY A 461 10.39 -7.58 11.77
C GLY A 461 9.11 -7.86 12.54
N ASN A 462 9.27 -8.15 13.83
CA ASN A 462 8.18 -8.46 14.73
C ASN A 462 7.23 -7.27 14.87
N ARG A 463 5.91 -7.53 14.87
CA ARG A 463 4.83 -6.54 14.98
C ARG A 463 4.68 -5.62 13.77
N GLU A 464 5.32 -5.93 12.64
CA GLU A 464 5.05 -5.27 11.36
C GLU A 464 4.07 -6.13 10.55
N TRP A 465 2.88 -5.61 10.37
CA TRP A 465 1.78 -6.23 9.64
C TRP A 465 1.18 -5.25 8.64
N GLY A 466 0.28 -5.71 7.80
CA GLY A 466 -0.50 -4.85 6.92
C GLY A 466 -1.27 -3.74 7.66
N SER A 467 -1.53 -3.94 8.95
CA SER A 467 -2.14 -2.95 9.85
C SER A 467 -1.15 -1.99 10.53
N THR A 468 0.11 -1.95 10.12
CA THR A 468 1.14 -1.02 10.62
C THR A 468 1.60 -0.04 9.54
N THR A 469 2.70 -0.31 8.85
CA THR A 469 3.28 0.61 7.87
C THR A 469 2.38 0.86 6.65
N PRO A 470 1.84 -0.16 5.91
CA PRO A 470 1.07 0.14 4.70
C PRO A 470 -0.28 0.79 4.98
N ILE A 471 -0.97 0.42 6.06
CA ILE A 471 -2.23 1.09 6.42
C ILE A 471 -1.99 2.56 6.79
N ALA A 472 -0.84 2.87 7.43
CA ALA A 472 -0.49 4.24 7.79
C ALA A 472 -0.12 5.08 6.54
N ILE A 473 0.57 4.49 5.54
CA ILE A 473 0.79 5.12 4.24
C ILE A 473 -0.56 5.49 3.62
N TRP A 474 -1.48 4.53 3.56
CA TRP A 474 -2.81 4.72 2.97
C TRP A 474 -3.62 5.80 3.72
N ILE A 475 -3.59 5.81 5.05
CA ILE A 475 -4.30 6.80 5.88
C ILE A 475 -3.73 8.20 5.66
N ASP A 476 -2.39 8.36 5.67
CA ASP A 476 -1.77 9.67 5.47
C ASP A 476 -2.06 10.23 4.07
N PHE A 477 -2.07 9.39 3.04
CA PHE A 477 -2.55 9.75 1.71
C PHE A 477 -4.02 10.15 1.74
N ALA A 478 -4.89 9.33 2.34
CA ALA A 478 -6.33 9.54 2.36
C ALA A 478 -6.74 10.84 3.07
N LYS A 479 -6.03 11.24 4.12
CA LYS A 479 -6.26 12.51 4.84
C LYS A 479 -6.09 13.73 3.94
N GLN A 480 -5.26 13.63 2.90
CA GLN A 480 -4.95 14.73 2.00
C GLN A 480 -5.73 14.65 0.68
N ALA A 481 -5.87 13.44 0.13
CA ALA A 481 -6.25 13.24 -1.26
C ALA A 481 -7.57 12.48 -1.46
N LEU A 482 -8.15 11.88 -0.40
CA LEU A 482 -9.40 11.17 -0.58
C LEU A 482 -10.56 12.16 -0.78
N PRO A 483 -11.32 12.04 -1.87
CA PRO A 483 -12.48 12.92 -2.10
C PRO A 483 -13.47 12.89 -0.93
N SER A 484 -14.23 13.96 -0.77
CA SER A 484 -15.31 14.01 0.24
C SER A 484 -16.22 12.78 0.14
N PRO A 485 -16.78 12.30 1.26
CA PRO A 485 -17.69 11.16 1.23
C PRO A 485 -18.79 11.40 0.20
N SER A 486 -18.94 10.45 -0.73
CA SER A 486 -20.10 10.47 -1.63
C SER A 486 -21.35 10.15 -0.82
N ALA A 487 -22.39 10.95 -0.94
CA ALA A 487 -23.69 10.67 -0.35
C ALA A 487 -24.38 9.43 -0.97
N SER A 488 -23.81 8.85 -2.04
CA SER A 488 -24.34 7.65 -2.65
C SER A 488 -23.95 6.44 -1.80
N GLU A 489 -24.89 5.95 -1.01
CA GLU A 489 -24.86 4.60 -0.46
C GLU A 489 -24.57 3.58 -1.58
N LEU A 490 -23.95 2.45 -1.22
CA LEU A 490 -23.84 1.32 -2.14
C LEU A 490 -25.23 1.00 -2.68
N GLN A 491 -25.48 1.29 -3.95
CA GLN A 491 -26.76 0.93 -4.58
C GLN A 491 -26.91 -0.58 -4.46
N VAL A 492 -27.99 -0.99 -3.83
CA VAL A 492 -28.35 -2.41 -3.68
C VAL A 492 -28.80 -2.93 -5.05
N PRO A 493 -28.09 -3.90 -5.63
CA PRO A 493 -28.51 -4.51 -6.90
C PRO A 493 -29.82 -5.28 -6.75
N ASP A 494 -30.60 -5.36 -7.82
CA ASP A 494 -31.77 -6.20 -7.88
C ASP A 494 -31.43 -7.65 -7.53
N GLY A 495 -32.31 -8.32 -6.77
CA GLY A 495 -32.11 -9.70 -6.31
C GLY A 495 -31.18 -9.83 -5.08
N ILE A 496 -30.80 -8.72 -4.45
CA ILE A 496 -30.30 -8.72 -3.08
C ILE A 496 -31.45 -8.56 -2.10
N VAL A 497 -31.47 -9.41 -1.08
CA VAL A 497 -32.44 -9.35 0.02
C VAL A 497 -31.70 -9.25 1.36
N SER A 498 -32.27 -8.48 2.28
CA SER A 498 -31.79 -8.38 3.66
C SER A 498 -32.69 -9.21 4.56
N VAL A 499 -32.11 -10.21 5.23
CA VAL A 499 -32.86 -11.18 6.03
C VAL A 499 -32.30 -11.23 7.45
N ARG A 500 -33.19 -11.38 8.43
CA ARG A 500 -32.79 -11.54 9.83
C ARG A 500 -32.35 -12.97 10.07
N ILE A 501 -31.16 -13.12 10.62
CA ILE A 501 -30.54 -14.42 10.93
C ILE A 501 -30.09 -14.49 12.39
N ASP A 502 -30.06 -15.67 12.93
CA ASP A 502 -29.34 -15.98 14.17
C ASP A 502 -27.83 -15.94 13.89
N PRO A 503 -27.04 -15.17 14.65
CA PRO A 503 -25.62 -14.98 14.38
C PRO A 503 -24.78 -16.26 14.58
N ASP A 504 -25.23 -17.23 15.37
CA ASP A 504 -24.47 -18.42 15.72
C ASP A 504 -24.73 -19.57 14.74
N SER A 505 -25.97 -19.74 14.31
CA SER A 505 -26.34 -20.78 13.34
C SER A 505 -26.34 -20.32 11.87
N GLY A 506 -26.42 -19.01 11.62
CA GLY A 506 -26.58 -18.45 10.27
C GLY A 506 -27.97 -18.69 9.64
N LEU A 507 -28.89 -19.32 10.36
CA LEU A 507 -30.24 -19.63 9.90
C LEU A 507 -31.17 -18.42 10.06
N ARG A 508 -32.26 -18.37 9.26
CA ARG A 508 -33.28 -17.32 9.39
C ARG A 508 -33.95 -17.44 10.76
N THR A 509 -34.11 -16.30 11.43
CA THR A 509 -34.78 -16.22 12.72
C THR A 509 -36.00 -15.29 12.67
N SER A 510 -36.81 -15.32 13.73
CA SER A 510 -38.00 -14.51 13.81
C SER A 510 -37.67 -13.02 14.04
N SER A 511 -38.65 -12.14 13.74
CA SER A 511 -38.54 -10.72 14.03
C SER A 511 -38.47 -10.40 15.52
N SER A 512 -38.92 -11.33 16.38
CA SER A 512 -38.93 -11.21 17.85
C SER A 512 -37.63 -11.71 18.51
N ASP A 513 -36.69 -12.29 17.76
CA ASP A 513 -35.42 -12.76 18.29
C ASP A 513 -34.54 -11.53 18.66
N PRO A 514 -34.21 -11.26 19.93
CA PRO A 514 -33.46 -10.08 20.33
C PRO A 514 -32.01 -10.09 19.81
N ASP A 515 -31.43 -11.27 19.62
CA ASP A 515 -30.04 -11.46 19.19
C ASP A 515 -29.92 -11.53 17.66
N GLY A 516 -31.03 -11.60 16.95
CA GLY A 516 -31.07 -11.68 15.50
C GLY A 516 -30.46 -10.44 14.82
N ILE A 517 -29.66 -10.67 13.80
CA ILE A 517 -28.98 -9.62 13.00
C ILE A 517 -29.43 -9.67 11.54
N PHE A 518 -29.31 -8.53 10.84
CA PHE A 518 -29.57 -8.50 9.40
C PHE A 518 -28.32 -8.88 8.60
N GLU A 519 -28.52 -9.70 7.57
CA GLU A 519 -27.50 -10.13 6.63
C GLU A 519 -28.01 -10.04 5.19
N PHE A 520 -27.10 -9.77 4.24
CA PHE A 520 -27.41 -9.68 2.83
C PHE A 520 -27.22 -11.02 2.12
N PHE A 521 -28.20 -11.37 1.27
CA PHE A 521 -28.21 -12.59 0.46
C PHE A 521 -28.58 -12.29 -0.98
N ARG A 522 -28.11 -13.13 -1.89
CA ARG A 522 -28.75 -13.29 -3.18
C ARG A 522 -30.06 -14.07 -2.97
N ALA A 523 -31.14 -13.65 -3.59
CA ALA A 523 -32.48 -14.18 -3.31
C ALA A 523 -32.59 -15.70 -3.48
N GLU A 524 -31.78 -16.30 -4.37
CA GLU A 524 -31.75 -17.76 -4.63
C GLU A 524 -30.92 -18.56 -3.60
N PHE A 525 -30.17 -17.89 -2.70
CA PHE A 525 -29.33 -18.53 -1.69
C PHE A 525 -29.69 -18.14 -0.26
N LEU A 526 -31.00 -18.08 0.02
CA LEU A 526 -31.47 -17.82 1.37
C LEU A 526 -31.18 -19.00 2.31
N PRO A 527 -30.75 -18.75 3.56
CA PRO A 527 -30.59 -19.82 4.54
C PRO A 527 -31.96 -20.39 4.94
N GLU A 528 -31.96 -21.63 5.44
CA GLU A 528 -33.14 -22.28 5.97
C GLU A 528 -33.69 -21.53 7.20
N GLN A 529 -34.98 -21.76 7.49
CA GLN A 529 -35.64 -21.24 8.69
C GLN A 529 -35.12 -22.02 9.92
N GLN A 530 -34.76 -21.30 10.98
CA GLN A 530 -34.41 -21.94 12.25
C GLN A 530 -35.60 -22.75 12.75
N PRO A 531 -35.41 -24.00 13.18
CA PRO A 531 -36.49 -24.77 13.79
C PRO A 531 -37.08 -24.01 14.98
N VAL A 532 -38.41 -23.96 15.06
CA VAL A 532 -39.09 -23.36 16.21
C VAL A 532 -38.68 -24.18 17.44
N LYS A 533 -38.01 -23.55 18.41
CA LYS A 533 -37.77 -24.22 19.70
C LYS A 533 -39.13 -24.56 20.30
N ALA A 534 -39.46 -25.85 20.42
CA ALA A 534 -40.62 -26.25 21.18
C ALA A 534 -40.42 -25.76 22.62
N VAL A 535 -41.36 -24.91 23.07
CA VAL A 535 -41.40 -24.34 24.43
C VAL A 535 -41.70 -25.46 25.43
#